data_97e594814fb9cc3415c38964fd22efb8
#
_entry.id   97e594814fb9cc3415c38964fd22efb8
#
_cell.length_a   1.000
_cell.length_b   1.000
_cell.length_c   1.000
_cell.angle_alpha   90.00
_cell.angle_beta   90.00
_cell.angle_gamma   90.00
#
_symmetry.space_group_name_H-M   'P 1'
#
loop_
_entity.id
_entity.type
_entity.pdbx_description
1 polymer ?
#
loop_
_entity_poly.entity_id
_entity_poly.type
_entity_poly.pdbx_seq_one_letter_code
_entity_poly.pdbx_strand_id
1 'polypeptide(L)'
;MTPLTVRDRIDQSVFNAIYSRSLVYNTCWEDPAVDRQALALTPDDTMLVITSAGCNVLDYALTGVRKIFAVDANPRQNALLELKMAGIRRLAHRDFFRIFGDGHHPEFNSIYHELLRPVLSPAARACWDTRTAWFSGQHGGFYFHGLSGIVARLFRGYLRLRPTLARHIDELFEASTLDTQREIYDARIAPRLWTRPVNWALSRQLTLSLLGVPHPQRREVVAQHSAGVAGFVRDSLDFLAHHLPFRDNYFYAVYVQGRYRPD
;
A
#
# COMPACT_ATOMS: atom_id res chain seq x y z
N MET A 1 -3.41 25.84 19.09
CA MET A 1 -3.72 25.29 17.75
C MET A 1 -3.93 26.44 16.80
N THR A 2 -3.13 26.55 15.74
CA THR A 2 -3.28 27.61 14.72
C THR A 2 -4.57 27.35 13.95
N PRO A 3 -5.45 28.37 13.74
CA PRO A 3 -6.69 28.18 13.01
C PRO A 3 -6.43 27.77 11.56
N LEU A 4 -7.24 26.82 11.05
CA LEU A 4 -7.15 26.37 9.67
C LEU A 4 -7.46 27.51 8.70
N THR A 5 -6.61 27.70 7.69
CA THR A 5 -6.88 28.65 6.62
C THR A 5 -8.05 28.18 5.75
N VAL A 6 -8.63 29.06 4.93
CA VAL A 6 -9.69 28.70 3.97
C VAL A 6 -9.20 27.60 3.02
N ARG A 7 -7.93 27.67 2.58
CA ARG A 7 -7.30 26.65 1.75
C ARG A 7 -7.22 25.31 2.45
N ASP A 8 -6.82 25.29 3.74
CA ASP A 8 -6.76 24.06 4.54
C ASP A 8 -8.14 23.40 4.66
N ARG A 9 -9.21 24.18 4.80
CA ARG A 9 -10.60 23.67 4.87
C ARG A 9 -11.05 23.07 3.54
N ILE A 10 -10.70 23.69 2.41
CA ILE A 10 -10.99 23.17 1.08
C ILE A 10 -10.23 21.86 0.87
N ASP A 11 -8.91 21.84 1.12
CA ASP A 11 -8.08 20.65 1.00
C ASP A 11 -8.59 19.50 1.89
N GLN A 12 -9.03 19.80 3.12
CA GLN A 12 -9.62 18.81 4.02
C GLN A 12 -10.98 18.30 3.51
N SER A 13 -11.82 19.18 2.94
CA SER A 13 -13.10 18.77 2.38
C SER A 13 -12.94 17.89 1.15
N VAL A 14 -12.00 18.22 0.27
CA VAL A 14 -11.63 17.40 -0.89
C VAL A 14 -11.08 16.05 -0.43
N PHE A 15 -10.16 16.05 0.54
CA PHE A 15 -9.62 14.82 1.13
C PHE A 15 -10.74 13.93 1.67
N ASN A 16 -11.63 14.48 2.50
CA ASN A 16 -12.73 13.72 3.11
C ASN A 16 -13.69 13.16 2.04
N ALA A 17 -14.02 13.94 1.00
CA ALA A 17 -14.91 13.50 -0.07
C ALA A 17 -14.30 12.35 -0.88
N ILE A 18 -13.00 12.40 -1.15
CA ILE A 18 -12.27 11.35 -1.86
C ILE A 18 -12.10 10.13 -0.96
N TYR A 19 -11.67 10.33 0.28
CA TYR A 19 -11.41 9.28 1.27
C TYR A 19 -12.66 8.48 1.59
N SER A 20 -13.80 9.15 1.79
CA SER A 20 -15.08 8.49 2.11
C SER A 20 -15.69 7.67 0.96
N ARG A 21 -15.25 7.89 -0.28
CA ARG A 21 -15.84 7.25 -1.48
C ARG A 21 -14.94 6.19 -2.13
N SER A 22 -13.66 6.13 -1.75
CA SER A 22 -12.67 5.26 -2.37
C SER A 22 -12.04 4.31 -1.37
N LEU A 23 -11.52 3.18 -1.86
CA LEU A 23 -10.53 2.40 -1.14
C LEU A 23 -9.23 3.21 -1.15
N VAL A 24 -8.67 3.51 0.01
CA VAL A 24 -7.45 4.31 0.12
C VAL A 24 -6.23 3.43 -0.02
N TYR A 25 -6.14 2.43 0.86
CA TYR A 25 -5.03 1.49 0.94
C TYR A 25 -5.46 0.14 0.36
N ASN A 26 -4.74 -0.35 -0.63
CA ASN A 26 -4.86 -1.71 -1.16
C ASN A 26 -3.83 -2.67 -0.56
N THR A 27 -2.77 -2.14 0.07
CA THR A 27 -1.84 -2.85 0.94
C THR A 27 -1.48 -1.96 2.13
N CYS A 28 -1.00 -2.54 3.24
CA CYS A 28 -0.46 -1.77 4.37
C CYS A 28 0.90 -1.15 3.99
N TRP A 29 1.28 -0.08 4.68
CA TRP A 29 2.54 0.63 4.44
C TRP A 29 3.61 0.27 5.47
N GLU A 30 3.20 -0.29 6.59
CA GLU A 30 4.04 -0.70 7.70
C GLU A 30 4.45 -2.17 7.54
N ASP A 31 5.72 -2.47 7.82
CA ASP A 31 6.21 -3.85 7.86
C ASP A 31 5.75 -4.52 9.16
N PRO A 32 4.89 -5.54 9.10
CA PRO A 32 4.37 -6.19 10.30
C PRO A 32 5.44 -6.96 11.10
N ALA A 33 6.58 -7.28 10.50
CA ALA A 33 7.68 -7.94 11.21
C ALA A 33 8.29 -7.02 12.28
N VAL A 34 8.39 -5.72 11.98
CA VAL A 34 8.84 -4.70 12.95
C VAL A 34 7.84 -4.58 14.10
N ASP A 35 6.55 -4.53 13.79
CA ASP A 35 5.50 -4.44 14.81
C ASP A 35 5.48 -5.67 15.72
N ARG A 36 5.60 -6.87 15.16
CA ARG A 36 5.67 -8.10 15.97
C ARG A 36 6.83 -8.09 16.95
N GLN A 37 7.99 -7.64 16.50
CA GLN A 37 9.18 -7.53 17.36
C GLN A 37 8.99 -6.47 18.45
N ALA A 38 8.46 -5.30 18.11
CA ALA A 38 8.29 -4.18 19.03
C ALA A 38 7.20 -4.45 20.07
N LEU A 39 6.09 -5.09 19.67
CA LEU A 39 4.94 -5.35 20.54
C LEU A 39 5.09 -6.63 21.37
N ALA A 40 5.95 -7.58 20.93
CA ALA A 40 6.16 -8.87 21.61
C ALA A 40 4.85 -9.59 22.01
N LEU A 41 3.91 -9.65 21.06
CA LEU A 41 2.54 -10.11 21.27
C LEU A 41 2.47 -11.54 21.81
N THR A 42 1.55 -11.77 22.73
CA THR A 42 1.29 -13.06 23.39
C THR A 42 -0.16 -13.50 23.22
N PRO A 43 -0.50 -14.79 23.47
CA PRO A 43 -1.88 -15.29 23.45
C PRO A 43 -2.81 -14.62 24.47
N ASP A 44 -2.29 -13.96 25.51
CA ASP A 44 -3.09 -13.28 26.51
C ASP A 44 -3.50 -11.87 26.10
N ASP A 45 -2.89 -11.34 25.04
CA ASP A 45 -3.13 -9.97 24.60
C ASP A 45 -4.44 -9.79 23.84
N THR A 46 -4.99 -8.60 23.98
CA THR A 46 -6.10 -8.09 23.17
C THR A 46 -5.67 -6.80 22.50
N MET A 47 -5.82 -6.76 21.19
CA MET A 47 -5.35 -5.65 20.35
C MET A 47 -6.50 -4.81 19.82
N LEU A 48 -6.26 -3.50 19.72
CA LEU A 48 -7.02 -2.58 18.88
C LEU A 48 -6.10 -2.11 17.74
N VAL A 49 -6.51 -2.35 16.50
CA VAL A 49 -5.69 -2.10 15.32
C VAL A 49 -6.47 -1.29 14.29
N ILE A 50 -5.82 -0.30 13.68
CA ILE A 50 -6.38 0.35 12.48
C ILE A 50 -6.33 -0.64 11.33
N THR A 51 -7.48 -0.91 10.70
CA THR A 51 -7.59 -1.95 9.67
C THR A 51 -6.67 -1.68 8.47
N SER A 52 -6.59 -0.42 8.00
CA SER A 52 -5.84 -0.09 6.78
C SER A 52 -6.21 -1.06 5.64
N ALA A 53 -5.27 -1.76 5.04
CA ALA A 53 -5.56 -2.81 4.05
C ALA A 53 -5.78 -4.21 4.66
N GLY A 54 -5.71 -4.34 5.98
CA GLY A 54 -5.89 -5.60 6.71
C GLY A 54 -4.69 -6.54 6.72
N CYS A 55 -3.58 -6.21 6.05
CA CYS A 55 -2.41 -7.09 5.99
C CYS A 55 -1.82 -7.30 7.38
N ASN A 56 -1.57 -6.21 8.12
CA ASN A 56 -0.99 -6.27 9.47
C ASN A 56 -1.96 -6.94 10.47
N VAL A 57 -3.28 -6.70 10.34
CA VAL A 57 -4.28 -7.41 11.15
C VAL A 57 -4.18 -8.93 11.00
N LEU A 58 -4.03 -9.40 9.75
CA LEU A 58 -3.89 -10.83 9.46
C LEU A 58 -2.55 -11.38 9.95
N ASP A 59 -1.48 -10.61 9.83
CA ASP A 59 -0.17 -10.98 10.33
C ASP A 59 -0.15 -11.08 11.86
N TYR A 60 -0.74 -10.11 12.58
CA TYR A 60 -0.86 -10.20 14.04
C TYR A 60 -1.70 -11.40 14.49
N ALA A 61 -2.70 -11.81 13.71
CA ALA A 61 -3.48 -12.99 14.02
C ALA A 61 -2.62 -14.29 14.04
N LEU A 62 -1.51 -14.33 13.29
CA LEU A 62 -0.58 -15.45 13.29
C LEU A 62 0.20 -15.60 14.61
N THR A 63 0.29 -14.54 15.43
CA THR A 63 0.96 -14.60 16.74
C THR A 63 0.11 -15.33 17.80
N GLY A 64 -1.16 -15.64 17.48
CA GLY A 64 -2.05 -16.34 18.39
C GLY A 64 -2.69 -15.44 19.46
N VAL A 65 -2.63 -14.11 19.32
CA VAL A 65 -3.29 -13.18 20.26
C VAL A 65 -4.75 -13.53 20.48
N ARG A 66 -5.21 -13.36 21.72
CA ARG A 66 -6.56 -13.76 22.13
C ARG A 66 -7.67 -13.09 21.33
N LYS A 67 -7.53 -11.80 21.01
CA LYS A 67 -8.54 -11.03 20.30
C LYS A 67 -7.96 -9.80 19.60
N ILE A 68 -8.44 -9.55 18.38
CA ILE A 68 -8.12 -8.34 17.61
C ILE A 68 -9.41 -7.60 17.29
N PHE A 69 -9.46 -6.30 17.63
CA PHE A 69 -10.47 -5.37 17.20
C PHE A 69 -9.88 -4.54 16.06
N ALA A 70 -10.26 -4.84 14.84
CA ALA A 70 -9.85 -4.07 13.66
C ALA A 70 -10.88 -2.96 13.38
N VAL A 71 -10.45 -1.72 13.36
CA VAL A 71 -11.31 -0.54 13.16
C VAL A 71 -10.74 0.36 12.08
N ASP A 72 -11.60 0.96 11.28
CA ASP A 72 -11.21 1.98 10.31
C ASP A 72 -12.34 2.98 10.09
N ALA A 73 -12.00 4.25 9.96
CA ALA A 73 -12.95 5.30 9.63
C ALA A 73 -13.54 5.15 8.22
N ASN A 74 -12.81 4.48 7.32
CA ASN A 74 -13.28 4.12 5.99
C ASN A 74 -13.81 2.68 5.98
N PRO A 75 -15.13 2.46 5.92
CA PRO A 75 -15.71 1.12 5.97
C PRO A 75 -15.26 0.20 4.83
N ARG A 76 -14.71 0.75 3.74
CA ARG A 76 -14.18 -0.06 2.63
C ARG A 76 -12.88 -0.77 3.00
N GLN A 77 -12.10 -0.23 3.94
CA GLN A 77 -10.92 -0.90 4.46
C GLN A 77 -11.33 -2.14 5.27
N ASN A 78 -12.38 -2.04 6.10
CA ASN A 78 -12.95 -3.20 6.79
C ASN A 78 -13.52 -4.23 5.80
N ALA A 79 -14.18 -3.78 4.74
CA ALA A 79 -14.68 -4.66 3.69
C ALA A 79 -13.53 -5.39 2.94
N LEU A 80 -12.35 -4.77 2.81
CA LEU A 80 -11.17 -5.43 2.25
C LEU A 80 -10.65 -6.53 3.18
N LEU A 81 -10.55 -6.24 4.48
CA LEU A 81 -10.18 -7.25 5.47
C LEU A 81 -11.15 -8.43 5.45
N GLU A 82 -12.46 -8.18 5.44
CA GLU A 82 -13.47 -9.24 5.34
C GLU A 82 -13.29 -10.08 4.07
N LEU A 83 -13.01 -9.47 2.92
CA LEU A 83 -12.78 -10.19 1.67
C LEU A 83 -11.54 -11.09 1.77
N LYS A 84 -10.45 -10.61 2.35
CA LYS A 84 -9.24 -11.40 2.59
C LYS A 84 -9.52 -12.57 3.53
N MET A 85 -10.21 -12.33 4.63
CA MET A 85 -10.60 -13.38 5.58
C MET A 85 -11.52 -14.44 4.94
N ALA A 86 -12.48 -14.00 4.09
CA ALA A 86 -13.30 -14.92 3.31
C ALA A 86 -12.44 -15.78 2.37
N GLY A 87 -11.47 -15.16 1.69
CA GLY A 87 -10.52 -15.85 0.83
C GLY A 87 -9.70 -16.91 1.59
N ILE A 88 -9.14 -16.56 2.74
CA ILE A 88 -8.37 -17.51 3.59
C ILE A 88 -9.24 -18.73 4.00
N ARG A 89 -10.52 -18.51 4.28
CA ARG A 89 -11.43 -19.57 4.75
C ARG A 89 -12.00 -20.45 3.63
N ARG A 90 -12.09 -19.94 2.40
CA ARG A 90 -12.86 -20.55 1.32
C ARG A 90 -12.03 -20.99 0.12
N LEU A 91 -10.81 -20.48 -0.03
CA LEU A 91 -10.01 -20.72 -1.23
C LEU A 91 -8.83 -21.63 -0.91
N ALA A 92 -8.38 -22.37 -1.91
CA ALA A 92 -7.06 -22.97 -1.89
C ALA A 92 -5.99 -21.86 -1.90
N HIS A 93 -4.83 -22.12 -1.26
CA HIS A 93 -3.73 -21.15 -1.19
C HIS A 93 -3.36 -20.58 -2.56
N ARG A 94 -3.29 -21.42 -3.60
CA ARG A 94 -2.98 -21.00 -4.97
C ARG A 94 -3.91 -19.90 -5.48
N ASP A 95 -5.22 -20.04 -5.28
CA ASP A 95 -6.21 -19.08 -5.77
C ASP A 95 -6.23 -17.83 -4.91
N PHE A 96 -6.05 -18.00 -3.58
CA PHE A 96 -5.85 -16.88 -2.67
C PHE A 96 -4.63 -16.07 -3.05
N PHE A 97 -3.49 -16.71 -3.34
CA PHE A 97 -2.27 -16.02 -3.75
C PHE A 97 -2.42 -15.31 -5.09
N ARG A 98 -3.10 -15.92 -6.07
CA ARG A 98 -3.41 -15.25 -7.33
C ARG A 98 -4.22 -13.97 -7.13
N ILE A 99 -5.24 -14.02 -6.27
CA ILE A 99 -6.12 -12.87 -6.00
C ILE A 99 -5.39 -11.78 -5.22
N PHE A 100 -4.71 -12.11 -4.12
CA PHE A 100 -4.12 -11.15 -3.20
C PHE A 100 -2.59 -11.07 -3.27
N GLY A 101 -1.92 -12.02 -3.85
CA GLY A 101 -0.49 -12.00 -4.15
C GLY A 101 -0.23 -11.34 -5.50
N ASP A 102 -0.75 -11.92 -6.59
CA ASP A 102 -0.60 -11.38 -7.95
C ASP A 102 -1.55 -10.21 -8.24
N GLY A 103 -2.55 -9.99 -7.39
CA GLY A 103 -3.52 -8.93 -7.54
C GLY A 103 -4.60 -9.21 -8.59
N HIS A 104 -4.67 -10.41 -9.16
CA HIS A 104 -5.68 -10.74 -10.17
C HIS A 104 -5.93 -12.25 -10.31
N HIS A 105 -7.17 -12.58 -10.68
CA HIS A 105 -7.56 -13.93 -11.04
C HIS A 105 -8.56 -13.87 -12.20
N PRO A 106 -8.38 -14.60 -13.30
CA PRO A 106 -9.26 -14.53 -14.48
C PRO A 106 -10.71 -14.90 -14.15
N GLU A 107 -10.92 -15.82 -13.22
CA GLU A 107 -12.23 -16.30 -12.79
C GLU A 107 -12.73 -15.62 -11.49
N PHE A 108 -12.15 -14.47 -11.11
CA PHE A 108 -12.48 -13.83 -9.83
C PHE A 108 -13.98 -13.56 -9.69
N ASN A 109 -14.66 -13.19 -10.75
CA ASN A 109 -16.09 -12.91 -10.69
C ASN A 109 -16.90 -14.14 -10.24
N SER A 110 -16.65 -15.32 -10.80
CA SER A 110 -17.30 -16.58 -10.38
C SER A 110 -16.91 -16.95 -8.95
N ILE A 111 -15.62 -16.92 -8.65
CA ILE A 111 -15.08 -17.18 -7.29
C ILE A 111 -15.75 -16.25 -6.26
N TYR A 112 -15.90 -14.97 -6.59
CA TYR A 112 -16.53 -14.02 -5.71
C TYR A 112 -17.99 -14.37 -5.43
N HIS A 113 -18.79 -14.57 -6.48
CA HIS A 113 -20.22 -14.81 -6.32
C HIS A 113 -20.53 -16.15 -5.66
N GLU A 114 -19.78 -17.20 -5.98
CA GLU A 114 -20.04 -18.56 -5.51
C GLU A 114 -19.46 -18.84 -4.13
N LEU A 115 -18.24 -18.35 -3.84
CA LEU A 115 -17.51 -18.75 -2.66
C LEU A 115 -17.34 -17.62 -1.61
N LEU A 116 -17.07 -16.38 -2.04
CA LEU A 116 -16.73 -15.32 -1.12
C LEU A 116 -17.96 -14.51 -0.68
N ARG A 117 -18.76 -14.07 -1.63
CA ARG A 117 -19.94 -13.23 -1.39
C ARG A 117 -20.90 -13.81 -0.34
N PRO A 118 -21.22 -15.11 -0.31
CA PRO A 118 -22.16 -15.69 0.66
C PRO A 118 -21.74 -15.50 2.12
N VAL A 119 -20.43 -15.41 2.40
CA VAL A 119 -19.88 -15.29 3.75
C VAL A 119 -19.50 -13.86 4.17
N LEU A 120 -19.65 -12.88 3.27
CA LEU A 120 -19.41 -11.47 3.57
C LEU A 120 -20.61 -10.83 4.27
N SER A 121 -20.35 -9.79 5.06
CA SER A 121 -21.38 -8.92 5.61
C SER A 121 -22.13 -8.16 4.52
N PRO A 122 -23.35 -7.66 4.77
CA PRO A 122 -24.08 -6.81 3.81
C PRO A 122 -23.26 -5.58 3.36
N ALA A 123 -22.52 -4.97 4.27
CA ALA A 123 -21.68 -3.82 3.97
C ALA A 123 -20.51 -4.17 3.04
N ALA A 124 -19.84 -5.30 3.29
CA ALA A 124 -18.76 -5.78 2.42
C ALA A 124 -19.28 -6.20 1.05
N ARG A 125 -20.45 -6.85 0.97
CA ARG A 125 -21.14 -7.16 -0.32
C ARG A 125 -21.40 -5.89 -1.11
N ALA A 126 -22.03 -4.88 -0.51
CA ALA A 126 -22.31 -3.60 -1.18
C ALA A 126 -21.03 -2.92 -1.70
N CYS A 127 -19.90 -3.11 -1.02
CA CYS A 127 -18.62 -2.62 -1.48
C CYS A 127 -18.10 -3.40 -2.70
N TRP A 128 -18.10 -4.74 -2.64
CA TRP A 128 -17.42 -5.58 -3.63
C TRP A 128 -18.28 -5.96 -4.84
N ASP A 129 -19.60 -5.99 -4.73
CA ASP A 129 -20.51 -6.29 -5.85
C ASP A 129 -20.28 -5.37 -7.07
N THR A 130 -19.79 -4.16 -6.85
CA THR A 130 -19.47 -3.19 -7.90
C THR A 130 -17.98 -3.13 -8.27
N ARG A 131 -17.12 -3.98 -7.70
CA ARG A 131 -15.66 -3.89 -7.82
C ARG A 131 -14.97 -5.21 -8.17
N THR A 132 -15.71 -6.24 -8.53
CA THR A 132 -15.12 -7.53 -8.93
C THR A 132 -14.14 -7.39 -10.09
N ALA A 133 -14.38 -6.46 -11.01
CA ALA A 133 -13.50 -6.16 -12.13
C ALA A 133 -12.08 -5.69 -11.70
N TRP A 134 -11.89 -5.24 -10.46
CA TRP A 134 -10.57 -4.85 -9.97
C TRP A 134 -9.58 -6.02 -9.90
N PHE A 135 -10.11 -7.24 -9.78
CA PHE A 135 -9.31 -8.47 -9.71
C PHE A 135 -9.23 -9.22 -11.04
N SER A 136 -9.86 -8.73 -12.11
CA SER A 136 -9.87 -9.41 -13.42
C SER A 136 -8.59 -9.21 -14.26
N GLY A 137 -7.60 -8.48 -13.73
CA GLY A 137 -6.36 -8.15 -14.44
C GLY A 137 -6.47 -6.92 -15.35
N GLN A 138 -7.66 -6.35 -15.53
CA GLN A 138 -7.82 -5.08 -16.22
C GLN A 138 -7.03 -3.99 -15.49
N HIS A 139 -6.36 -3.13 -16.24
CA HIS A 139 -5.49 -2.07 -15.73
C HIS A 139 -4.34 -2.53 -14.80
N GLY A 140 -4.01 -3.82 -14.78
CA GLY A 140 -2.90 -4.39 -14.01
C GLY A 140 -3.30 -5.06 -12.71
N GLY A 141 -4.61 -5.18 -12.40
CA GLY A 141 -5.12 -5.88 -11.23
C GLY A 141 -5.37 -4.98 -10.02
N PHE A 142 -5.70 -5.60 -8.89
CA PHE A 142 -6.19 -4.96 -7.68
C PHE A 142 -5.32 -3.83 -7.16
N TYR A 143 -4.00 -4.01 -7.15
CA TYR A 143 -3.04 -3.02 -6.62
C TYR A 143 -2.98 -1.71 -7.42
N PHE A 144 -3.56 -1.69 -8.60
CA PHE A 144 -3.67 -0.50 -9.44
C PHE A 144 -5.04 0.18 -9.35
N HIS A 145 -5.88 -0.23 -8.40
CA HIS A 145 -7.18 0.38 -8.10
C HIS A 145 -7.17 1.09 -6.75
N GLY A 146 -8.18 1.93 -6.49
CA GLY A 146 -8.22 2.79 -5.30
C GLY A 146 -7.29 4.01 -5.42
N LEU A 147 -7.13 4.76 -4.32
CA LEU A 147 -6.34 6.01 -4.35
C LEU A 147 -4.84 5.72 -4.52
N SER A 148 -4.28 4.83 -3.72
CA SER A 148 -2.89 4.40 -3.87
C SER A 148 -2.62 3.76 -5.24
N GLY A 149 -3.61 3.05 -5.79
CA GLY A 149 -3.55 2.48 -7.13
C GLY A 149 -3.46 3.50 -8.26
N ILE A 150 -4.04 4.70 -8.10
CA ILE A 150 -3.88 5.80 -9.06
C ILE A 150 -2.41 6.23 -9.12
N VAL A 151 -1.77 6.41 -7.96
CA VAL A 151 -0.35 6.76 -7.89
C VAL A 151 0.52 5.66 -8.49
N ALA A 152 0.23 4.39 -8.16
CA ALA A 152 0.93 3.24 -8.75
C ALA A 152 0.82 3.21 -10.29
N ARG A 153 -0.37 3.51 -10.86
CA ARG A 153 -0.54 3.62 -12.32
C ARG A 153 0.28 4.75 -12.93
N LEU A 154 0.29 5.93 -12.29
CA LEU A 154 1.07 7.07 -12.75
C LEU A 154 2.57 6.74 -12.72
N PHE A 155 3.05 6.14 -11.64
CA PHE A 155 4.44 5.70 -11.51
C PHE A 155 4.80 4.62 -12.54
N ARG A 156 3.95 3.63 -12.74
CA ARG A 156 4.14 2.62 -13.79
C ARG A 156 4.15 3.23 -15.19
N GLY A 157 3.29 4.23 -15.45
CA GLY A 157 3.31 5.02 -16.69
C GLY A 157 4.63 5.74 -16.89
N TYR A 158 5.13 6.38 -15.83
CA TYR A 158 6.42 7.04 -15.83
C TYR A 158 7.58 6.07 -16.12
N LEU A 159 7.59 4.89 -15.51
CA LEU A 159 8.60 3.85 -15.75
C LEU A 159 8.54 3.30 -17.19
N ARG A 160 7.34 3.15 -17.78
CA ARG A 160 7.19 2.74 -19.19
C ARG A 160 7.86 3.72 -20.16
N LEU A 161 7.85 5.01 -19.85
CA LEU A 161 8.53 6.03 -20.62
C LEU A 161 10.05 6.08 -20.34
N ARG A 162 10.52 5.31 -19.36
CA ARG A 162 11.92 5.28 -18.91
C ARG A 162 12.41 3.84 -18.71
N PRO A 163 12.51 3.05 -19.78
CA PRO A 163 12.82 1.62 -19.70
C PRO A 163 14.17 1.33 -19.03
N THR A 164 15.14 2.21 -19.18
CA THR A 164 16.45 2.08 -18.50
C THR A 164 16.30 2.19 -16.98
N LEU A 165 15.49 3.15 -16.48
CA LEU A 165 15.22 3.27 -15.04
C LEU A 165 14.44 2.06 -14.52
N ALA A 166 13.43 1.60 -15.26
CA ALA A 166 12.66 0.41 -14.90
C ALA A 166 13.56 -0.81 -14.73
N ARG A 167 14.45 -1.06 -15.68
CA ARG A 167 15.43 -2.16 -15.60
C ARG A 167 16.36 -2.04 -14.39
N HIS A 168 16.86 -0.84 -14.08
CA HIS A 168 17.71 -0.66 -12.89
C HIS A 168 16.95 -0.89 -11.59
N ILE A 169 15.65 -0.58 -11.54
CA ILE A 169 14.80 -0.91 -10.40
C ILE A 169 14.64 -2.43 -10.28
N ASP A 170 14.43 -3.17 -11.37
CA ASP A 170 14.40 -4.62 -11.35
C ASP A 170 15.74 -5.22 -10.89
N GLU A 171 16.87 -4.69 -11.40
CA GLU A 171 18.23 -5.07 -10.95
C GLU A 171 18.42 -4.82 -9.43
N LEU A 172 17.87 -3.73 -8.91
CA LEU A 172 17.92 -3.41 -7.46
C LEU A 172 17.23 -4.48 -6.61
N PHE A 173 16.06 -4.95 -7.05
CA PHE A 173 15.31 -6.00 -6.36
C PHE A 173 15.96 -7.40 -6.47
N GLU A 174 16.88 -7.59 -7.42
CA GLU A 174 17.63 -8.84 -7.56
C GLU A 174 19.03 -8.79 -6.93
N ALA A 175 19.44 -7.64 -6.37
CA ALA A 175 20.74 -7.47 -5.77
C ALA A 175 20.93 -8.47 -4.61
N SER A 176 22.01 -9.26 -4.68
CA SER A 176 22.28 -10.31 -3.70
C SER A 176 22.96 -9.81 -2.43
N THR A 177 23.53 -8.60 -2.47
CA THR A 177 24.18 -7.95 -1.32
C THR A 177 23.74 -6.51 -1.18
N LEU A 178 23.81 -6.00 0.04
CA LEU A 178 23.48 -4.61 0.33
C LEU A 178 24.43 -3.64 -0.38
N ASP A 179 25.70 -3.99 -0.55
CA ASP A 179 26.66 -3.14 -1.25
C ASP A 179 26.36 -3.04 -2.75
N THR A 180 26.00 -4.14 -3.40
CA THR A 180 25.51 -4.12 -4.79
C THR A 180 24.23 -3.29 -4.91
N GLN A 181 23.31 -3.42 -3.95
CA GLN A 181 22.08 -2.64 -3.91
C GLN A 181 22.36 -1.14 -3.82
N ARG A 182 23.27 -0.72 -2.94
CA ARG A 182 23.71 0.68 -2.78
C ARG A 182 24.30 1.23 -4.07
N GLU A 183 25.21 0.48 -4.68
CA GLU A 183 25.85 0.88 -5.95
C GLU A 183 24.81 1.10 -7.06
N ILE A 184 23.87 0.16 -7.23
CA ILE A 184 22.80 0.29 -8.22
C ILE A 184 21.93 1.51 -7.93
N TYR A 185 21.55 1.71 -6.66
CA TYR A 185 20.72 2.84 -6.27
C TYR A 185 21.43 4.17 -6.55
N ASP A 186 22.63 4.36 -6.01
CA ASP A 186 23.35 5.63 -6.06
C ASP A 186 23.78 5.99 -7.51
N ALA A 187 24.33 5.03 -8.24
CA ALA A 187 24.88 5.31 -9.56
C ALA A 187 23.81 5.31 -10.68
N ARG A 188 22.75 4.52 -10.54
CA ARG A 188 21.84 4.25 -11.65
C ARG A 188 20.41 4.71 -11.43
N ILE A 189 19.90 4.67 -10.20
CA ILE A 189 18.50 4.99 -9.88
C ILE A 189 18.35 6.43 -9.39
N ALA A 190 19.00 6.81 -8.29
CA ALA A 190 18.80 8.10 -7.64
C ALA A 190 18.96 9.30 -8.60
N PRO A 191 19.99 9.38 -9.47
CA PRO A 191 20.15 10.50 -10.41
C PRO A 191 19.05 10.58 -11.48
N ARG A 192 18.39 9.46 -11.77
CA ARG A 192 17.35 9.35 -12.81
C ARG A 192 15.94 9.46 -12.22
N LEU A 193 15.76 9.09 -10.96
CA LEU A 193 14.49 9.14 -10.24
C LEU A 193 14.22 10.55 -9.70
N TRP A 194 15.18 11.16 -9.02
CA TRP A 194 15.03 12.46 -8.34
C TRP A 194 15.13 13.65 -9.28
N THR A 195 14.32 13.63 -10.34
CA THR A 195 14.23 14.71 -11.31
C THR A 195 13.36 15.88 -10.81
N ARG A 196 13.53 17.08 -11.39
CA ARG A 196 12.70 18.24 -11.05
C ARG A 196 11.21 17.97 -11.13
N PRO A 197 10.65 17.30 -12.17
CA PRO A 197 9.23 16.95 -12.23
C PRO A 197 8.77 16.03 -11.11
N VAL A 198 9.57 15.03 -10.74
CA VAL A 198 9.24 14.09 -9.64
C VAL A 198 9.21 14.84 -8.32
N ASN A 199 10.23 15.63 -8.01
CA ASN A 199 10.27 16.44 -6.79
C ASN A 199 9.11 17.43 -6.72
N TRP A 200 8.75 18.06 -7.85
CA TRP A 200 7.60 18.94 -7.93
C TRP A 200 6.30 18.17 -7.64
N ALA A 201 6.09 17.01 -8.24
CA ALA A 201 4.89 16.19 -8.01
C ALA A 201 4.75 15.77 -6.54
N LEU A 202 5.84 15.31 -5.91
CA LEU A 202 5.85 14.91 -4.49
C LEU A 202 5.62 16.09 -3.54
N SER A 203 5.90 17.31 -3.94
CA SER A 203 5.62 18.51 -3.13
C SER A 203 4.14 18.92 -3.14
N ARG A 204 3.30 18.32 -4.01
CA ARG A 204 1.89 18.72 -4.17
C ARG A 204 0.96 18.00 -3.21
N GLN A 205 0.06 18.78 -2.57
CA GLN A 205 -0.94 18.22 -1.65
C GLN A 205 -1.84 17.19 -2.33
N LEU A 206 -2.19 17.37 -3.59
CA LEU A 206 -3.00 16.40 -4.33
C LEU A 206 -2.34 15.02 -4.41
N THR A 207 -1.03 14.97 -4.72
CA THR A 207 -0.27 13.71 -4.75
C THR A 207 -0.26 13.04 -3.38
N LEU A 208 -0.03 13.82 -2.33
CA LEU A 208 -0.02 13.32 -0.95
C LEU A 208 -1.40 12.81 -0.52
N SER A 209 -2.46 13.53 -0.90
CA SER A 209 -3.84 13.09 -0.62
C SER A 209 -4.18 11.77 -1.32
N LEU A 210 -3.70 11.54 -2.54
CA LEU A 210 -3.85 10.26 -3.23
C LEU A 210 -3.07 9.12 -2.55
N LEU A 211 -1.99 9.43 -1.85
CA LEU A 211 -1.23 8.51 -1.02
C LEU A 211 -1.83 8.34 0.40
N GLY A 212 -2.95 9.01 0.69
CA GLY A 212 -3.58 8.91 2.01
C GLY A 212 -2.93 9.77 3.09
N VAL A 213 -2.05 10.72 2.72
CA VAL A 213 -1.40 11.64 3.66
C VAL A 213 -2.28 12.88 3.87
N PRO A 214 -2.93 13.04 5.04
CA PRO A 214 -3.76 14.20 5.31
C PRO A 214 -2.92 15.46 5.55
N HIS A 215 -3.56 16.62 5.39
CA HIS A 215 -2.89 17.91 5.52
C HIS A 215 -2.16 18.13 6.87
N PRO A 216 -2.67 17.68 8.04
CA PRO A 216 -1.93 17.80 9.29
C PRO A 216 -0.60 17.05 9.29
N GLN A 217 -0.55 15.82 8.77
CA GLN A 217 0.71 15.05 8.67
C GLN A 217 1.71 15.74 7.74
N ARG A 218 1.25 16.29 6.61
CA ARG A 218 2.11 17.08 5.73
C ARG A 218 2.74 18.27 6.46
N ARG A 219 1.94 19.00 7.25
CA ARG A 219 2.44 20.15 8.01
C ARG A 219 3.51 19.73 9.01
N GLU A 220 3.31 18.60 9.68
CA GLU A 220 4.29 18.05 10.62
C GLU A 220 5.59 17.69 9.92
N VAL A 221 5.53 16.96 8.80
CA VAL A 221 6.71 16.64 7.99
C VAL A 221 7.44 17.91 7.53
N VAL A 222 6.72 18.93 7.04
CA VAL A 222 7.33 20.19 6.60
C VAL A 222 7.95 20.95 7.78
N ALA A 223 7.37 20.87 8.96
CA ALA A 223 7.92 21.52 10.17
C ALA A 223 9.20 20.84 10.66
N GLN A 224 9.30 19.52 10.52
CA GLN A 224 10.44 18.74 11.01
C GLN A 224 11.53 18.53 9.96
N HIS A 225 11.21 18.67 8.67
CA HIS A 225 12.15 18.39 7.57
C HIS A 225 12.40 19.63 6.71
N SER A 226 13.62 20.14 6.74
CA SER A 226 14.01 21.39 6.06
C SER A 226 13.82 21.36 4.55
N ALA A 227 13.97 20.19 3.91
CA ALA A 227 13.74 20.01 2.47
C ALA A 227 12.27 19.69 2.12
N GLY A 228 11.35 19.80 3.10
CA GLY A 228 9.93 19.54 2.93
C GLY A 228 9.62 18.07 2.62
N VAL A 229 8.41 17.81 2.14
CA VAL A 229 7.93 16.42 1.91
C VAL A 229 8.75 15.68 0.86
N ALA A 230 9.15 16.35 -0.23
CA ALA A 230 9.94 15.70 -1.27
C ALA A 230 11.33 15.28 -0.76
N GLY A 231 11.94 16.10 0.11
CA GLY A 231 13.16 15.75 0.82
C GLY A 231 12.96 14.57 1.77
N PHE A 232 11.91 14.61 2.58
CA PHE A 232 11.57 13.51 3.48
C PHE A 232 11.40 12.17 2.74
N VAL A 233 10.65 12.17 1.62
CA VAL A 233 10.46 10.94 0.83
C VAL A 233 11.78 10.46 0.23
N ARG A 234 12.63 11.38 -0.25
CA ARG A 234 13.95 11.04 -0.77
C ARG A 234 14.81 10.40 0.31
N ASP A 235 14.97 11.06 1.45
CA ASP A 235 15.84 10.59 2.53
C ASP A 235 15.34 9.26 3.10
N SER A 236 14.01 9.04 3.12
CA SER A 236 13.43 7.74 3.49
C SER A 236 13.80 6.65 2.49
N LEU A 237 13.70 6.91 1.19
CA LEU A 237 14.09 5.93 0.16
C LEU A 237 15.60 5.70 0.12
N ASP A 238 16.40 6.74 0.32
CA ASP A 238 17.86 6.63 0.44
C ASP A 238 18.20 5.75 1.65
N PHE A 239 17.57 5.98 2.80
CA PHE A 239 17.76 5.13 3.99
C PHE A 239 17.39 3.66 3.70
N LEU A 240 16.23 3.41 3.11
CA LEU A 240 15.78 2.05 2.76
C LEU A 240 16.77 1.37 1.81
N ALA A 241 17.20 2.07 0.76
CA ALA A 241 18.12 1.53 -0.23
C ALA A 241 19.51 1.20 0.34
N HIS A 242 19.93 1.94 1.38
CA HIS A 242 21.26 1.76 1.98
C HIS A 242 21.29 0.79 3.16
N HIS A 243 20.14 0.50 3.80
CA HIS A 243 20.13 -0.23 5.07
C HIS A 243 19.28 -1.50 5.07
N LEU A 244 18.31 -1.63 4.14
CA LEU A 244 17.39 -2.76 4.11
C LEU A 244 17.51 -3.53 2.78
N PRO A 245 17.74 -4.86 2.79
CA PRO A 245 17.78 -5.64 1.55
C PRO A 245 16.40 -5.70 0.91
N PHE A 246 16.28 -5.32 -0.36
CA PHE A 246 15.02 -5.38 -1.10
C PHE A 246 14.70 -6.78 -1.61
N ARG A 247 15.71 -7.59 -1.88
CA ARG A 247 15.53 -8.93 -2.43
C ARG A 247 14.63 -9.80 -1.56
N ASP A 248 14.87 -9.78 -0.26
CA ASP A 248 14.17 -10.60 0.72
C ASP A 248 12.96 -9.90 1.34
N ASN A 249 12.61 -8.73 0.85
CA ASN A 249 11.49 -7.95 1.33
C ASN A 249 10.31 -8.03 0.37
N TYR A 250 9.40 -8.99 0.62
CA TYR A 250 8.16 -9.19 -0.14
C TYR A 250 7.29 -7.93 -0.18
N PHE A 251 7.37 -7.11 0.86
CA PHE A 251 6.54 -5.94 1.06
C PHE A 251 6.84 -4.81 0.05
N TYR A 252 8.12 -4.53 -0.23
CA TYR A 252 8.45 -3.50 -1.22
C TYR A 252 8.14 -3.91 -2.66
N ALA A 253 8.12 -5.19 -2.95
CA ALA A 253 7.80 -5.69 -4.28
C ALA A 253 6.39 -5.27 -4.73
N VAL A 254 5.40 -5.23 -3.82
CA VAL A 254 4.02 -4.86 -4.16
C VAL A 254 3.90 -3.41 -4.63
N TYR A 255 4.70 -2.49 -4.08
CA TYR A 255 4.65 -1.07 -4.47
C TYR A 255 5.23 -0.82 -5.85
N VAL A 256 6.24 -1.57 -6.25
CA VAL A 256 6.97 -1.39 -7.51
C VAL A 256 6.41 -2.30 -8.60
N GLN A 257 6.21 -3.57 -8.29
CA GLN A 257 5.80 -4.60 -9.26
C GLN A 257 4.28 -4.82 -9.31
N GLY A 258 3.53 -4.34 -8.28
CA GLY A 258 2.08 -4.52 -8.18
C GLY A 258 1.67 -5.95 -7.83
N ARG A 259 2.58 -6.72 -7.24
CA ARG A 259 2.36 -8.09 -6.76
C ARG A 259 3.30 -8.42 -5.61
N TYR A 260 2.90 -9.31 -4.73
CA TYR A 260 3.81 -9.91 -3.75
C TYR A 260 4.73 -10.91 -4.45
N ARG A 261 5.93 -11.09 -3.95
CA ARG A 261 6.80 -12.17 -4.38
C ARG A 261 6.35 -13.46 -3.70
N PRO A 262 6.22 -14.57 -4.41
CA PRO A 262 6.25 -15.88 -3.78
C PRO A 262 7.66 -16.06 -3.21
N ASP A 263 7.78 -16.63 -2.05
CA ASP A 263 9.06 -16.94 -1.39
C ASP A 263 9.95 -17.85 -2.23
#